data_8b8ef3825ccee132880fe2b6ee8efd60
#
_entry.id   8b8ef3825ccee132880fe2b6ee8efd60
#
_cell.length_a   1.000
_cell.length_b   1.000
_cell.length_c   1.000
_cell.angle_alpha   90.00
_cell.angle_beta   90.00
_cell.angle_gamma   90.00
#
_symmetry.space_group_name_H-M   'P 1'
#
loop_
_entity.id
_entity.type
_entity.pdbx_description
1 polymer ?
#
loop_
_entity_poly.entity_id
_entity_poly.type
_entity_poly.pdbx_seq_one_letter_code
_entity_poly.pdbx_strand_id
1 'polypeptide(L)'
;MKSKQKTNPFAGYKYLLLVPLAFALVFMNSCKRKPKVQEQEMERTRVVVKAESAEDTAETKNVESTEKTFEVVEQMPTFKGGDAALMKYLSENIKYPKAAEKAGEQGRVVVNFIVEKDGAVSNVNVVRSVTPTLDAEAVRVIKAMPKWVPGKQDGKFVRVKYNVPVSFRLQ
;
A
#
# COMPACT_ATOMS: atom_id res chain seq x y z
N MET A 1 -23.60 60.66 10.19
CA MET A 1 -22.81 59.94 9.18
C MET A 1 -23.38 58.55 9.07
N LYS A 2 -23.80 58.18 7.87
CA LYS A 2 -24.73 57.05 7.57
C LYS A 2 -24.03 55.72 7.53
N SER A 3 -24.42 54.78 8.39
CA SER A 3 -24.06 53.37 8.35
C SER A 3 -24.91 52.65 7.30
N LYS A 4 -24.24 52.05 6.30
CA LYS A 4 -24.91 51.21 5.31
C LYS A 4 -24.88 49.75 5.81
N GLN A 5 -26.02 49.24 6.22
CA GLN A 5 -26.27 47.82 6.39
C GLN A 5 -26.43 47.17 5.03
N LYS A 6 -25.63 46.11 4.80
CA LYS A 6 -25.84 45.20 3.66
C LYS A 6 -26.75 44.06 4.11
N THR A 7 -27.94 44.08 3.56
CA THR A 7 -28.96 43.04 3.68
C THR A 7 -28.58 41.79 2.89
N ASN A 8 -28.67 40.64 3.51
CA ASN A 8 -28.56 39.33 2.89
C ASN A 8 -29.88 38.97 2.18
N PRO A 9 -29.85 38.57 0.91
CA PRO A 9 -31.02 38.01 0.24
C PRO A 9 -30.94 36.47 0.19
N PHE A 10 -31.30 35.80 1.26
CA PHE A 10 -31.71 34.41 1.20
C PHE A 10 -33.05 34.24 1.91
N ALA A 11 -34.10 34.70 1.20
CA ALA A 11 -35.46 34.33 1.53
C ALA A 11 -36.01 33.45 0.42
N GLY A 12 -36.45 32.25 0.79
CA GLY A 12 -37.52 31.61 0.07
C GLY A 12 -37.15 30.36 -0.76
N TYR A 13 -37.06 29.20 -0.11
CA TYR A 13 -37.51 27.96 -0.71
C TYR A 13 -38.43 27.21 0.24
N LYS A 14 -39.65 27.67 0.26
CA LYS A 14 -40.80 26.89 0.70
C LYS A 14 -41.42 26.25 -0.55
N TYR A 15 -41.12 25.05 -0.83
CA TYR A 15 -41.92 24.12 -1.64
C TYR A 15 -41.82 22.78 -0.93
N LEU A 16 -42.77 22.55 -0.10
CA LEU A 16 -44.08 22.00 -0.29
C LEU A 16 -43.99 20.53 -0.70
N LEU A 17 -44.19 19.76 0.34
CA LEU A 17 -44.61 18.35 0.33
C LEU A 17 -45.76 18.13 -0.63
N LEU A 18 -45.59 17.23 -1.57
CA LEU A 18 -46.70 16.42 -2.15
C LEU A 18 -46.02 15.42 -3.13
N VAL A 19 -45.69 14.25 -2.61
CA VAL A 19 -45.50 13.07 -3.45
C VAL A 19 -46.65 12.12 -3.17
N PRO A 20 -47.46 11.76 -4.17
CA PRO A 20 -48.54 10.82 -4.00
C PRO A 20 -48.03 9.40 -3.85
N LEU A 21 -48.51 8.79 -2.82
CA LEU A 21 -48.54 7.38 -2.52
C LEU A 21 -49.39 6.68 -3.58
N ALA A 22 -48.83 6.03 -4.56
CA ALA A 22 -49.51 4.99 -5.33
C ALA A 22 -48.51 4.31 -6.31
N PHE A 23 -47.97 3.21 -5.92
CA PHE A 23 -47.78 2.04 -6.77
C PHE A 23 -47.31 0.89 -5.86
N ALA A 24 -48.29 0.39 -5.12
CA ALA A 24 -48.18 -0.92 -4.51
C ALA A 24 -48.72 -1.94 -5.52
N LEU A 25 -48.16 -3.12 -5.47
CA LEU A 25 -48.63 -4.40 -5.97
C LEU A 25 -48.32 -4.72 -7.44
N VAL A 26 -47.71 -5.83 -7.49
CA VAL A 26 -47.63 -6.91 -8.47
C VAL A 26 -46.21 -7.15 -8.97
N PHE A 27 -45.53 -8.06 -8.31
CA PHE A 27 -44.93 -9.25 -8.92
C PHE A 27 -44.32 -10.14 -7.84
N MET A 28 -45.17 -10.88 -7.14
CA MET A 28 -44.79 -12.18 -6.59
C MET A 28 -44.84 -13.17 -7.75
N ASN A 29 -43.75 -13.68 -8.17
CA ASN A 29 -43.66 -15.05 -8.69
C ASN A 29 -42.19 -15.49 -8.64
N SER A 30 -41.90 -16.25 -7.62
CA SER A 30 -41.54 -17.65 -7.71
C SER A 30 -40.57 -18.01 -8.85
N CYS A 31 -39.31 -18.19 -8.52
CA CYS A 31 -38.55 -19.33 -9.04
C CYS A 31 -37.38 -19.67 -8.12
N LYS A 32 -37.65 -20.60 -7.20
CA LYS A 32 -36.63 -21.44 -6.58
C LYS A 32 -35.94 -22.23 -7.72
N ARG A 33 -34.71 -21.92 -8.04
CA ARG A 33 -33.84 -22.85 -8.73
C ARG A 33 -32.59 -23.01 -7.91
N LYS A 34 -32.52 -24.10 -7.18
CA LYS A 34 -31.28 -24.66 -6.65
C LYS A 34 -30.43 -25.10 -7.84
N PRO A 35 -29.16 -24.75 -7.93
CA PRO A 35 -28.25 -25.46 -8.81
C PRO A 35 -27.91 -26.81 -8.17
N LYS A 36 -28.20 -27.87 -8.90
CA LYS A 36 -27.82 -29.26 -8.64
C LYS A 36 -26.28 -29.31 -8.60
N VAL A 37 -25.79 -29.86 -7.50
CA VAL A 37 -24.48 -30.48 -7.42
C VAL A 37 -24.50 -31.64 -8.42
N GLN A 38 -23.70 -31.51 -9.47
CA GLN A 38 -23.34 -32.67 -10.29
C GLN A 38 -22.01 -33.19 -9.78
N GLU A 39 -22.17 -34.20 -8.97
CA GLU A 39 -21.21 -35.24 -8.68
C GLU A 39 -20.92 -35.97 -10.00
N GLN A 40 -19.74 -35.76 -10.55
CA GLN A 40 -19.18 -36.67 -11.56
C GLN A 40 -17.96 -37.37 -10.96
N GLU A 41 -18.33 -38.57 -10.59
CA GLU A 41 -17.52 -39.70 -10.24
C GLU A 41 -16.55 -40.08 -11.38
N MET A 42 -15.31 -40.21 -10.98
CA MET A 42 -14.37 -41.27 -11.37
C MET A 42 -14.22 -41.63 -12.86
N GLU A 43 -13.04 -41.36 -13.39
CA GLU A 43 -12.36 -42.46 -14.07
C GLU A 43 -10.84 -42.33 -13.96
N ARG A 44 -10.29 -43.34 -13.33
CA ARG A 44 -8.84 -43.63 -13.22
C ARG A 44 -8.31 -43.94 -14.59
N THR A 45 -7.34 -43.20 -15.07
CA THR A 45 -6.39 -43.79 -16.03
C THR A 45 -4.99 -43.49 -15.55
N ARG A 46 -4.39 -44.53 -15.01
CA ARG A 46 -2.94 -44.62 -14.81
C ARG A 46 -2.28 -44.56 -16.18
N VAL A 47 -1.44 -43.55 -16.39
CA VAL A 47 -0.35 -43.66 -17.33
C VAL A 47 0.95 -43.36 -16.61
N VAL A 48 1.69 -44.38 -16.38
CA VAL A 48 3.08 -44.36 -15.96
C VAL A 48 3.90 -44.05 -17.21
N VAL A 49 4.59 -42.93 -17.24
CA VAL A 49 5.76 -42.69 -18.07
C VAL A 49 6.76 -41.86 -17.27
N LYS A 50 7.68 -42.52 -16.70
CA LYS A 50 9.14 -42.53 -16.69
C LYS A 50 9.81 -41.18 -17.02
N ALA A 51 10.71 -40.87 -16.09
CA ALA A 51 11.69 -39.80 -15.96
C ALA A 51 12.39 -39.35 -17.26
N GLU A 52 12.68 -38.05 -17.32
CA GLU A 52 14.06 -37.53 -17.43
C GLU A 52 14.12 -36.01 -17.41
N SER A 53 14.87 -35.53 -16.41
CA SER A 53 15.79 -34.40 -16.34
C SER A 53 15.56 -33.13 -17.15
N ALA A 54 15.47 -32.02 -16.47
CA ALA A 54 16.36 -30.83 -16.46
C ALA A 54 15.72 -29.67 -15.72
N GLU A 55 16.30 -29.37 -14.60
CA GLU A 55 16.71 -28.11 -14.01
C GLU A 55 16.28 -26.85 -14.77
N ASP A 56 15.39 -26.05 -14.16
CA ASP A 56 15.68 -24.70 -13.69
C ASP A 56 14.45 -24.19 -12.94
N THR A 57 14.41 -24.39 -11.65
CA THR A 57 13.34 -23.90 -10.79
C THR A 57 13.87 -22.65 -10.11
N ALA A 58 13.55 -21.51 -10.66
CA ALA A 58 13.56 -20.27 -9.91
C ALA A 58 12.53 -20.40 -8.79
N GLU A 59 12.93 -21.01 -7.69
CA GLU A 59 12.19 -21.12 -6.45
C GLU A 59 12.03 -19.73 -5.84
N THR A 60 10.90 -19.11 -6.11
CA THR A 60 10.45 -17.92 -5.40
C THR A 60 10.20 -18.35 -3.96
N LYS A 61 11.26 -18.36 -3.18
CA LYS A 61 11.23 -18.62 -1.75
C LYS A 61 10.54 -17.43 -1.06
N ASN A 62 9.21 -17.49 -1.03
CA ASN A 62 8.43 -16.73 -0.08
C ASN A 62 8.61 -17.39 1.30
N VAL A 63 9.80 -17.19 1.89
CA VAL A 63 10.06 -17.56 3.27
C VAL A 63 9.47 -16.43 4.11
N GLU A 64 8.21 -16.58 4.46
CA GLU A 64 7.62 -15.86 5.59
C GLU A 64 8.38 -16.32 6.84
N SER A 65 9.53 -15.66 7.07
CA SER A 65 10.34 -15.94 8.25
C SER A 65 9.59 -15.39 9.46
N THR A 66 9.07 -16.29 10.28
CA THR A 66 8.50 -16.06 11.63
C THR A 66 9.53 -15.51 12.62
N GLU A 67 10.60 -14.88 12.14
CA GLU A 67 11.59 -14.26 12.99
C GLU A 67 11.05 -12.97 13.63
N LYS A 68 11.22 -12.86 14.94
CA LYS A 68 10.80 -11.70 15.74
C LYS A 68 11.36 -10.41 15.13
N THR A 69 10.46 -9.48 14.80
CA THR A 69 10.80 -8.14 14.34
C THR A 69 10.66 -7.16 15.49
N PHE A 70 11.64 -6.32 15.68
CA PHE A 70 11.68 -5.33 16.75
C PHE A 70 11.28 -3.95 16.21
N GLU A 71 10.59 -3.16 17.02
CA GLU A 71 10.28 -1.75 16.70
C GLU A 71 11.26 -0.79 17.36
N VAL A 72 11.76 -1.16 18.52
CA VAL A 72 12.76 -0.40 19.28
C VAL A 72 13.85 -1.36 19.71
N VAL A 73 15.10 -0.95 19.52
CA VAL A 73 16.31 -1.70 19.87
C VAL A 73 17.36 -0.77 20.43
N GLU A 74 18.37 -1.34 21.10
CA GLU A 74 19.48 -0.56 21.71
C GLU A 74 20.24 0.27 20.68
N GLN A 75 20.45 -0.29 19.48
CA GLN A 75 21.06 0.41 18.35
C GLN A 75 20.13 0.31 17.14
N MET A 76 19.53 1.44 16.79
CA MET A 76 18.66 1.52 15.62
C MET A 76 19.45 1.33 14.33
N PRO A 77 18.82 0.75 13.28
CA PRO A 77 19.44 0.66 11.97
C PRO A 77 19.72 2.06 11.42
N THR A 78 20.84 2.20 10.71
CA THR A 78 21.22 3.47 10.10
C THR A 78 21.56 3.30 8.62
N PHE A 79 21.26 4.31 7.82
CA PHE A 79 21.70 4.35 6.43
C PHE A 79 23.22 4.51 6.36
N LYS A 80 23.89 3.92 5.37
CA LYS A 80 25.34 4.12 5.18
C LYS A 80 25.63 5.60 4.96
N GLY A 81 26.38 6.20 5.89
CA GLY A 81 26.66 7.64 5.90
C GLY A 81 25.66 8.48 6.69
N GLY A 82 24.74 7.82 7.43
CA GLY A 82 23.79 8.47 8.33
C GLY A 82 22.59 9.13 7.62
N ASP A 83 21.85 9.92 8.39
CA ASP A 83 20.59 10.54 7.92
C ASP A 83 20.82 11.56 6.79
N ALA A 84 21.93 12.27 6.81
CA ALA A 84 22.28 13.22 5.73
C ALA A 84 22.45 12.49 4.39
N ALA A 85 23.12 11.32 4.40
CA ALA A 85 23.27 10.49 3.21
C ALA A 85 21.94 9.89 2.73
N LEU A 86 21.05 9.52 3.66
CA LEU A 86 19.70 9.07 3.35
C LEU A 86 18.90 10.17 2.63
N MET A 87 18.91 11.39 3.17
CA MET A 87 18.20 12.52 2.57
C MET A 87 18.76 12.87 1.18
N LYS A 88 20.07 12.83 1.03
CA LYS A 88 20.73 13.00 -0.27
C LYS A 88 20.30 11.92 -1.26
N TYR A 89 20.35 10.65 -0.85
CA TYR A 89 19.92 9.52 -1.67
C TYR A 89 18.47 9.69 -2.14
N LEU A 90 17.56 10.05 -1.23
CA LEU A 90 16.17 10.29 -1.57
C LEU A 90 16.01 11.42 -2.60
N SER A 91 16.68 12.56 -2.38
CA SER A 91 16.59 13.70 -3.30
C SER A 91 17.13 13.41 -4.71
N GLU A 92 18.14 12.54 -4.82
CA GLU A 92 18.76 12.17 -6.10
C GLU A 92 17.98 11.08 -6.85
N ASN A 93 17.28 10.18 -6.13
CA ASN A 93 16.63 9.00 -6.70
C ASN A 93 15.13 9.13 -6.85
N ILE A 94 14.49 10.08 -6.18
CA ILE A 94 13.06 10.36 -6.33
C ILE A 94 12.82 11.04 -7.68
N LYS A 95 11.95 10.44 -8.47
CA LYS A 95 11.46 11.02 -9.72
C LYS A 95 10.00 11.43 -9.53
N TYR A 96 9.73 12.73 -9.71
CA TYR A 96 8.35 13.19 -9.60
C TYR A 96 7.51 12.60 -10.74
N PRO A 97 6.42 11.87 -10.46
CA PRO A 97 5.60 11.32 -11.53
C PRO A 97 4.91 12.44 -12.31
N LYS A 98 5.03 12.43 -13.63
CA LYS A 98 4.43 13.48 -14.51
C LYS A 98 2.92 13.64 -14.31
N ALA A 99 2.22 12.56 -13.97
CA ALA A 99 0.79 12.62 -13.68
C ALA A 99 0.50 13.42 -12.41
N ALA A 100 1.25 13.16 -11.33
CA ALA A 100 1.14 13.87 -10.06
C ALA A 100 1.56 15.34 -10.18
N GLU A 101 2.61 15.63 -10.98
CA GLU A 101 3.06 16.99 -11.27
C GLU A 101 1.96 17.81 -11.96
N LYS A 102 1.34 17.25 -13.03
CA LYS A 102 0.23 17.89 -13.74
C LYS A 102 -1.01 18.10 -12.88
N ALA A 103 -1.25 17.20 -11.95
CA ALA A 103 -2.38 17.28 -11.01
C ALA A 103 -2.08 18.20 -9.79
N GLY A 104 -0.85 18.70 -9.65
CA GLY A 104 -0.46 19.52 -8.50
C GLY A 104 -0.41 18.75 -7.17
N GLU A 105 -0.27 17.43 -7.23
CA GLU A 105 -0.28 16.55 -6.04
C GLU A 105 1.00 16.70 -5.25
N GLN A 106 0.94 17.10 -4.00
CA GLN A 106 2.06 17.27 -3.09
C GLN A 106 1.77 16.66 -1.74
N GLY A 107 2.81 16.26 -1.02
CA GLY A 107 2.62 15.74 0.33
C GLY A 107 3.80 14.93 0.85
N ARG A 108 3.58 14.31 2.01
CA ARG A 108 4.53 13.45 2.67
C ARG A 108 3.98 12.04 2.77
N VAL A 109 4.57 11.12 2.03
CA VAL A 109 4.33 9.68 2.12
C VAL A 109 5.21 9.11 3.23
N VAL A 110 4.63 8.31 4.14
CA VAL A 110 5.43 7.59 5.15
C VAL A 110 5.46 6.12 4.76
N VAL A 111 6.67 5.63 4.53
CA VAL A 111 6.90 4.23 4.16
C VAL A 111 7.54 3.50 5.34
N ASN A 112 6.97 2.36 5.67
CA ASN A 112 7.47 1.42 6.66
C ASN A 112 8.16 0.26 5.94
N PHE A 113 9.27 -0.20 6.48
CA PHE A 113 9.97 -1.38 5.98
C PHE A 113 10.76 -2.05 7.11
N ILE A 114 11.25 -3.24 6.85
CA ILE A 114 12.10 -3.98 7.79
C ILE A 114 13.53 -3.93 7.28
N VAL A 115 14.45 -3.55 8.15
CA VAL A 115 15.88 -3.72 7.93
C VAL A 115 16.26 -5.10 8.47
N GLU A 116 16.71 -5.97 7.60
CA GLU A 116 17.12 -7.33 7.93
C GLU A 116 18.47 -7.35 8.66
N LYS A 117 18.83 -8.49 9.24
CA LYS A 117 20.10 -8.70 9.95
C LYS A 117 21.35 -8.45 9.07
N ASP A 118 21.21 -8.63 7.77
CA ASP A 118 22.27 -8.37 6.77
C ASP A 118 22.22 -6.94 6.20
N GLY A 119 21.30 -6.11 6.69
CA GLY A 119 21.07 -4.75 6.24
C GLY A 119 20.17 -4.60 5.00
N ALA A 120 19.66 -5.69 4.45
CA ALA A 120 18.73 -5.62 3.32
C ALA A 120 17.38 -5.02 3.75
N VAL A 121 16.71 -4.34 2.82
CA VAL A 121 15.37 -3.79 3.03
C VAL A 121 14.33 -4.81 2.56
N SER A 122 13.37 -5.13 3.42
CA SER A 122 12.27 -6.06 3.15
C SER A 122 10.93 -5.51 3.64
N ASN A 123 9.83 -6.14 3.26
CA ASN A 123 8.47 -5.86 3.72
C ASN A 123 8.10 -4.36 3.67
N VAL A 124 8.26 -3.77 2.47
CA VAL A 124 8.02 -2.33 2.25
C VAL A 124 6.53 -2.05 2.10
N ASN A 125 5.97 -1.25 3.01
CA ASN A 125 4.56 -0.89 3.04
C ASN A 125 4.37 0.61 3.25
N VAL A 126 3.31 1.20 2.65
CA VAL A 126 2.93 2.59 2.89
C VAL A 126 2.05 2.66 4.13
N VAL A 127 2.48 3.43 5.13
CA VAL A 127 1.72 3.68 6.37
C VAL A 127 0.88 4.93 6.26
N ARG A 128 1.41 5.95 5.59
CA ARG A 128 0.67 7.19 5.29
C ARG A 128 0.75 7.46 3.80
N SER A 129 -0.37 7.30 3.14
CA SER A 129 -0.59 7.54 1.72
C SER A 129 -0.89 9.03 1.45
N VAL A 130 -0.56 9.48 0.25
CA VAL A 130 -0.99 10.77 -0.31
C VAL A 130 -1.80 10.50 -1.57
N THR A 131 -1.17 9.93 -2.59
CA THR A 131 -1.83 9.48 -3.81
C THR A 131 -1.17 8.19 -4.31
N PRO A 132 -1.89 7.33 -5.04
CA PRO A 132 -1.33 6.07 -5.52
C PRO A 132 -0.06 6.24 -6.38
N THR A 133 0.04 7.34 -7.11
CA THR A 133 1.18 7.68 -7.96
C THR A 133 2.43 8.03 -7.15
N LEU A 134 2.28 8.87 -6.11
CA LEU A 134 3.36 9.24 -5.21
C LEU A 134 3.77 8.08 -4.32
N ASP A 135 2.81 7.28 -3.86
CA ASP A 135 3.05 6.10 -3.03
C ASP A 135 3.87 5.04 -3.77
N ALA A 136 3.52 4.77 -5.05
CA ALA A 136 4.27 3.84 -5.89
C ALA A 136 5.72 4.28 -6.09
N GLU A 137 5.96 5.56 -6.30
CA GLU A 137 7.32 6.11 -6.44
C GLU A 137 8.10 6.02 -5.13
N ALA A 138 7.48 6.35 -4.00
CA ALA A 138 8.09 6.21 -2.68
C ALA A 138 8.52 4.76 -2.41
N VAL A 139 7.63 3.79 -2.68
CA VAL A 139 7.93 2.36 -2.54
C VAL A 139 9.06 1.93 -3.48
N ARG A 140 9.07 2.40 -4.74
CA ARG A 140 10.14 2.10 -5.71
C ARG A 140 11.50 2.54 -5.19
N VAL A 141 11.61 3.77 -4.70
CA VAL A 141 12.88 4.33 -4.21
C VAL A 141 13.37 3.58 -2.96
N ILE A 142 12.47 3.28 -2.01
CA ILE A 142 12.82 2.53 -0.80
C ILE A 142 13.31 1.11 -1.14
N LYS A 143 12.65 0.41 -2.07
CA LYS A 143 13.08 -0.93 -2.51
C LYS A 143 14.44 -0.93 -3.22
N ALA A 144 14.81 0.17 -3.83
CA ALA A 144 16.10 0.33 -4.52
C ALA A 144 17.26 0.80 -3.61
N MET A 145 17.00 0.97 -2.31
CA MET A 145 18.03 1.41 -1.38
C MET A 145 19.17 0.40 -1.24
N PRO A 146 20.42 0.87 -1.09
CA PRO A 146 21.54 0.03 -0.73
C PRO A 146 21.36 -0.57 0.67
N LYS A 147 22.16 -1.56 0.99
CA LYS A 147 22.16 -2.18 2.33
C LYS A 147 22.45 -1.16 3.43
N TRP A 148 21.64 -1.21 4.47
CA TRP A 148 21.74 -0.44 5.69
C TRP A 148 22.76 -1.06 6.66
N VAL A 149 23.14 -0.30 7.67
CA VAL A 149 23.76 -0.85 8.88
C VAL A 149 22.64 -1.39 9.74
N PRO A 150 22.59 -2.72 10.00
CA PRO A 150 21.49 -3.34 10.74
C PRO A 150 21.46 -2.91 12.21
N GLY A 151 20.27 -2.96 12.79
CA GLY A 151 20.09 -2.71 14.23
C GLY A 151 20.65 -3.83 15.07
N LYS A 152 21.00 -3.51 16.33
CA LYS A 152 21.50 -4.46 17.32
C LYS A 152 20.67 -4.44 18.60
N GLN A 153 20.47 -5.63 19.17
CA GLN A 153 19.89 -5.86 20.48
C GLN A 153 20.71 -6.95 21.18
N ASP A 154 21.12 -6.71 22.42
CA ASP A 154 21.97 -7.64 23.20
C ASP A 154 23.25 -8.05 22.40
N GLY A 155 23.86 -7.11 21.70
CA GLY A 155 25.05 -7.32 20.87
C GLY A 155 24.82 -8.13 19.57
N LYS A 156 23.60 -8.58 19.27
CA LYS A 156 23.23 -9.37 18.08
C LYS A 156 22.51 -8.51 17.05
N PHE A 157 22.77 -8.77 15.77
CA PHE A 157 21.98 -8.15 14.70
C PHE A 157 20.57 -8.72 14.68
N VAL A 158 19.58 -7.81 14.61
CA VAL A 158 18.16 -8.15 14.65
C VAL A 158 17.42 -7.46 13.52
N ARG A 159 16.23 -7.99 13.19
CA ARG A 159 15.30 -7.38 12.24
C ARG A 159 14.59 -6.21 12.90
N VAL A 160 14.67 -5.04 12.30
CA VAL A 160 14.08 -3.83 12.88
C VAL A 160 13.16 -3.16 11.88
N LYS A 161 11.96 -2.82 12.36
CA LYS A 161 10.99 -2.04 11.63
C LYS A 161 11.38 -0.56 11.64
N TYR A 162 11.45 0.04 10.48
CA TYR A 162 11.85 1.43 10.32
C TYR A 162 10.87 2.22 9.47
N ASN A 163 10.71 3.51 9.76
CA ASN A 163 9.81 4.40 9.03
C ASN A 163 10.59 5.55 8.41
N VAL A 164 10.39 5.78 7.11
CA VAL A 164 11.01 6.90 6.40
C VAL A 164 9.94 7.81 5.81
N PRO A 165 9.94 9.11 6.14
CA PRO A 165 9.09 10.07 5.48
C PRO A 165 9.71 10.52 4.15
N VAL A 166 8.98 10.34 3.06
CA VAL A 166 9.33 10.79 1.71
C VAL A 166 8.48 12.01 1.37
N SER A 167 9.11 13.17 1.17
CA SER A 167 8.40 14.42 0.90
C SER A 167 8.43 14.76 -0.58
N PHE A 168 7.25 14.93 -1.18
CA PHE A 168 7.06 15.38 -2.55
C PHE A 168 6.63 16.85 -2.55
N ARG A 169 7.42 17.72 -3.18
CA ARG A 169 7.12 19.15 -3.33
C ARG A 169 7.35 19.57 -4.77
N LEU A 170 6.45 20.33 -5.32
CA LEU A 170 6.62 21.00 -6.61
C LEU A 170 7.51 22.22 -6.42
N GLN A 171 8.41 22.45 -7.34
CA GLN A 171 9.29 23.63 -7.39
C GLN A 171 8.63 24.71 -8.24
#